data_77bba1eda59bda04678403f5edb8a31b
#
_entry.id   77bba1eda59bda04678403f5edb8a31b
#
_cell.length_a   1.000
_cell.length_b   1.000
_cell.length_c   1.000
_cell.angle_alpha   90.00
_cell.angle_beta   90.00
_cell.angle_gamma   90.00
#
_symmetry.space_group_name_H-M   'P 1'
#
loop_
_entity.id
_entity.type
_entity.pdbx_description
1 polymer ?
#
loop_
_entity_poly.entity_id
_entity_poly.type
_entity_poly.pdbx_seq_one_letter_code
_entity_poly.pdbx_strand_id
1 'polypeptide(L)'
;TTYASDADVLFVHEARPGADRHEAADEAEAVARWVVRLLSQAQPHPFEVDADLRPEGRQGPMSRSLGSYADYYERWSAVWERQALLRARACAGDAELGRAFEELVEPLRWSPDGLDDDGLRQIRRLKARMEAERLPRGTNPARHIKLGPGGLSDVEWAVQVLQLQHAARVSELRTTSTLEALDAARSAGLLTESEEAALRGAWLLASRVRAATVLGTGRDHGERIEVLPNGLREIRLVGRLVGLAAGRERQLEDLYRRHARHARRVVERVVFGRTSETRKAGAGSATRTGDNLPVGDDSRAGGSRDEAAGRRNRSDNGQLQGMADGQRARTRSAGASAPSRSETPEKRPASTTGGHAAKPPRRAARRGGGPYPWS
;
A
#
# COMPACT_ATOMS: atom_id res chain seq x y z
N THR A 1 -4.13 -4.44 -7.52
CA THR A 1 -4.44 -5.39 -6.43
C THR A 1 -3.78 -6.72 -6.74
N THR A 2 -3.17 -7.34 -5.75
CA THR A 2 -2.63 -8.69 -5.79
C THR A 2 -3.49 -9.60 -4.93
N TYR A 3 -3.29 -10.93 -4.99
CA TYR A 3 -3.96 -11.87 -4.09
C TYR A 3 -3.75 -11.45 -2.63
N ALA A 4 -4.81 -11.54 -1.84
CA ALA A 4 -4.80 -11.17 -0.41
C ALA A 4 -4.35 -9.72 -0.13
N SER A 5 -4.69 -8.79 -1.01
CA SER A 5 -4.56 -7.35 -0.77
C SER A 5 -5.86 -6.80 -0.23
N ASP A 6 -5.76 -5.92 0.75
CA ASP A 6 -6.78 -4.98 1.12
C ASP A 6 -7.05 -3.97 0.00
N ALA A 7 -8.19 -3.30 0.04
CA ALA A 7 -8.50 -2.15 -0.80
C ALA A 7 -8.70 -0.92 0.08
N ASP A 8 -7.86 0.08 -0.15
CA ASP A 8 -8.09 1.41 0.38
C ASP A 8 -9.20 2.08 -0.44
N VAL A 9 -10.27 2.53 0.20
CA VAL A 9 -11.43 3.12 -0.47
C VAL A 9 -11.88 4.42 0.18
N LEU A 10 -12.45 5.29 -0.64
CA LEU A 10 -13.19 6.47 -0.22
C LEU A 10 -14.63 6.32 -0.69
N PHE A 11 -15.59 6.56 0.19
CA PHE A 11 -17.00 6.58 -0.13
C PHE A 11 -17.46 8.01 -0.37
N VAL A 12 -18.03 8.25 -1.55
CA VAL A 12 -18.52 9.56 -1.98
C VAL A 12 -20.03 9.45 -2.21
N HIS A 13 -20.79 10.42 -1.73
CA HIS A 13 -22.23 10.50 -2.01
C HIS A 13 -22.65 11.88 -2.47
N GLU A 14 -23.81 11.97 -3.05
CA GLU A 14 -24.49 13.24 -3.34
C GLU A 14 -25.98 13.10 -3.04
N ALA A 15 -26.54 14.09 -2.38
CA ALA A 15 -27.97 14.14 -2.13
C ALA A 15 -28.74 14.38 -3.43
N ARG A 16 -29.84 13.70 -3.67
CA ARG A 16 -30.73 13.95 -4.81
C ARG A 16 -31.29 15.39 -4.72
N PRO A 17 -31.58 16.02 -5.85
CA PRO A 17 -32.22 17.32 -5.85
C PRO A 17 -33.48 17.33 -5.00
N GLY A 18 -33.54 18.24 -4.01
CA GLY A 18 -34.67 18.38 -3.08
C GLY A 18 -34.68 17.42 -1.90
N ALA A 19 -33.74 16.48 -1.80
CA ALA A 19 -33.60 15.63 -0.61
C ALA A 19 -32.89 16.35 0.53
N ASP A 20 -33.19 15.94 1.76
CA ASP A 20 -32.46 16.42 2.94
C ASP A 20 -31.02 15.90 2.90
N ARG A 21 -30.05 16.79 3.09
CA ARG A 21 -28.63 16.45 3.02
C ARG A 21 -28.15 15.60 4.20
N HIS A 22 -28.75 15.78 5.38
CA HIS A 22 -28.39 14.99 6.57
C HIS A 22 -28.91 13.57 6.43
N GLU A 23 -30.17 13.43 5.99
CA GLU A 23 -30.77 12.11 5.73
C GLU A 23 -29.97 11.35 4.65
N ALA A 24 -29.62 11.99 3.55
CA ALA A 24 -28.80 11.42 2.51
C ALA A 24 -27.40 11.00 3.01
N ALA A 25 -26.79 11.76 3.91
CA ALA A 25 -25.50 11.40 4.51
C ALA A 25 -25.63 10.19 5.44
N ASP A 26 -26.68 10.09 6.24
CA ASP A 26 -26.93 8.96 7.14
C ASP A 26 -27.19 7.67 6.34
N GLU A 27 -27.96 7.76 5.25
CA GLU A 27 -28.21 6.64 4.34
C GLU A 27 -26.89 6.19 3.66
N ALA A 28 -26.10 7.12 3.14
CA ALA A 28 -24.82 6.82 2.51
C ALA A 28 -23.84 6.18 3.49
N GLU A 29 -23.78 6.65 4.72
CA GLU A 29 -22.99 6.05 5.80
C GLU A 29 -23.44 4.62 6.10
N ALA A 30 -24.75 4.39 6.19
CA ALA A 30 -25.32 3.05 6.41
C ALA A 30 -24.95 2.08 5.28
N VAL A 31 -25.07 2.53 4.01
CA VAL A 31 -24.68 1.76 2.83
C VAL A 31 -23.20 1.45 2.84
N ALA A 32 -22.33 2.45 3.09
CA ALA A 32 -20.89 2.26 3.14
C ALA A 32 -20.48 1.22 4.20
N ARG A 33 -21.05 1.31 5.41
CA ARG A 33 -20.83 0.34 6.49
C ARG A 33 -21.32 -1.06 6.12
N TRP A 34 -22.45 -1.14 5.42
CA TRP A 34 -22.99 -2.42 4.96
C TRP A 34 -22.09 -3.07 3.91
N VAL A 35 -21.60 -2.32 2.92
CA VAL A 35 -20.68 -2.80 1.89
C VAL A 35 -19.38 -3.33 2.52
N VAL A 36 -18.76 -2.57 3.43
CA VAL A 36 -17.55 -3.01 4.15
C VAL A 36 -17.81 -4.32 4.89
N ARG A 37 -18.95 -4.42 5.60
CA ARG A 37 -19.33 -5.62 6.34
C ARG A 37 -19.57 -6.82 5.40
N LEU A 38 -20.29 -6.60 4.31
CA LEU A 38 -20.58 -7.65 3.34
C LEU A 38 -19.30 -8.26 2.76
N LEU A 39 -18.37 -7.41 2.35
CA LEU A 39 -17.11 -7.84 1.75
C LEU A 39 -16.18 -8.51 2.79
N SER A 40 -16.11 -8.00 4.00
CA SER A 40 -15.29 -8.59 5.06
C SER A 40 -15.85 -9.91 5.61
N GLN A 41 -17.13 -10.21 5.38
CA GLN A 41 -17.78 -11.48 5.77
C GLN A 41 -17.84 -12.48 4.62
N ALA A 42 -17.41 -12.11 3.40
CA ALA A 42 -17.44 -12.99 2.24
C ALA A 42 -16.65 -14.28 2.49
N GLN A 43 -17.23 -15.42 2.10
CA GLN A 43 -16.59 -16.73 2.23
C GLN A 43 -16.32 -17.30 0.84
N PRO A 44 -15.27 -18.09 0.63
CA PRO A 44 -14.26 -18.53 1.61
C PRO A 44 -13.15 -17.52 1.89
N HIS A 45 -13.07 -16.40 1.16
CA HIS A 45 -12.01 -15.43 1.27
C HIS A 45 -12.62 -14.05 1.54
N PRO A 46 -12.55 -13.57 2.80
CA PRO A 46 -12.98 -12.22 3.13
C PRO A 46 -12.11 -11.19 2.39
N PHE A 47 -12.77 -10.14 1.89
CA PHE A 47 -12.08 -9.03 1.24
C PHE A 47 -12.03 -7.84 2.21
N GLU A 48 -10.83 -7.46 2.61
CA GLU A 48 -10.64 -6.34 3.52
C GLU A 48 -10.78 -5.03 2.75
N VAL A 49 -11.70 -4.17 3.23
CA VAL A 49 -11.88 -2.80 2.74
C VAL A 49 -11.44 -1.85 3.83
N ASP A 50 -10.44 -1.06 3.53
CA ASP A 50 -9.89 -0.03 4.43
C ASP A 50 -10.34 1.35 3.95
N ALA A 51 -11.05 2.09 4.80
CA ALA A 51 -11.50 3.45 4.54
C ALA A 51 -10.76 4.49 5.40
N ASP A 52 -9.65 4.13 6.03
CA ASP A 52 -8.92 4.99 6.97
C ASP A 52 -8.16 6.14 6.30
N LEU A 53 -8.02 6.12 4.95
CA LEU A 53 -7.47 7.23 4.17
C LEU A 53 -8.44 8.39 3.95
N ARG A 54 -9.71 8.26 4.40
CA ARG A 54 -10.68 9.35 4.31
C ARG A 54 -10.28 10.54 5.19
N PRO A 55 -10.74 11.77 4.87
CA PRO A 55 -10.53 12.94 5.71
C PRO A 55 -10.82 12.66 7.18
N GLU A 56 -9.93 13.12 8.08
CA GLU A 56 -9.98 12.88 9.52
C GLU A 56 -9.86 11.39 9.93
N GLY A 57 -9.55 10.50 8.99
CA GLY A 57 -9.35 9.07 9.24
C GLY A 57 -10.56 8.44 9.94
N ARG A 58 -10.32 7.68 10.99
CA ARG A 58 -11.39 7.00 11.77
C ARG A 58 -12.33 7.93 12.53
N GLN A 59 -11.95 9.18 12.72
CA GLN A 59 -12.77 10.19 13.39
C GLN A 59 -13.81 10.80 12.45
N GLY A 60 -13.55 10.77 11.14
CA GLY A 60 -14.46 11.28 10.15
C GLY A 60 -15.56 10.29 9.75
N PRO A 61 -16.66 10.78 9.13
CA PRO A 61 -17.73 9.94 8.62
C PRO A 61 -17.21 8.97 7.56
N MET A 62 -17.82 7.81 7.43
CA MET A 62 -17.44 6.77 6.47
C MET A 62 -17.65 7.23 5.02
N SER A 63 -18.72 7.99 4.78
CA SER A 63 -19.05 8.56 3.48
C SER A 63 -19.17 10.08 3.59
N ARG A 64 -18.69 10.81 2.58
CA ARG A 64 -18.79 12.28 2.50
C ARG A 64 -19.40 12.71 1.18
N SER A 65 -20.10 13.84 1.19
CA SER A 65 -20.54 14.47 -0.05
C SER A 65 -19.33 15.01 -0.84
N LEU A 66 -19.47 15.11 -2.16
CA LEU A 66 -18.45 15.69 -3.03
C LEU A 66 -18.04 17.10 -2.57
N GLY A 67 -19.02 17.95 -2.19
CA GLY A 67 -18.75 19.26 -1.65
C GLY A 67 -17.95 19.25 -0.36
N SER A 68 -18.21 18.27 0.54
CA SER A 68 -17.44 18.11 1.78
C SER A 68 -15.99 17.68 1.52
N TYR A 69 -15.73 16.86 0.47
CA TYR A 69 -14.37 16.56 0.03
C TYR A 69 -13.68 17.79 -0.55
N ALA A 70 -14.39 18.61 -1.36
CA ALA A 70 -13.85 19.84 -1.90
C ALA A 70 -13.40 20.80 -0.80
N ASP A 71 -14.28 21.08 0.16
CA ASP A 71 -14.02 21.96 1.30
C ASP A 71 -12.82 21.47 2.14
N TYR A 72 -12.70 20.16 2.32
CA TYR A 72 -11.61 19.58 3.09
C TYR A 72 -10.28 19.73 2.33
N TYR A 73 -10.21 19.32 1.07
CA TYR A 73 -8.97 19.33 0.32
C TYR A 73 -8.48 20.75 0.01
N GLU A 74 -9.36 21.72 -0.15
CA GLU A 74 -8.99 23.11 -0.30
C GLU A 74 -8.26 23.67 0.94
N ARG A 75 -8.69 23.28 2.13
CA ARG A 75 -8.20 23.88 3.39
C ARG A 75 -7.12 23.07 4.09
N TRP A 76 -7.17 21.74 3.98
CA TRP A 76 -6.45 20.84 4.89
C TRP A 76 -5.59 19.81 4.19
N SER A 77 -5.55 19.76 2.84
CA SER A 77 -4.83 18.72 2.13
C SER A 77 -3.35 18.67 2.50
N ALA A 78 -2.93 17.57 3.10
CA ALA A 78 -1.53 17.31 3.41
C ALA A 78 -0.81 16.63 2.21
N VAL A 79 0.51 16.75 2.15
CA VAL A 79 1.30 16.17 1.05
C VAL A 79 1.14 14.64 0.96
N TRP A 80 1.00 13.95 2.08
CA TRP A 80 0.79 12.51 2.11
C TRP A 80 -0.58 12.10 1.54
N GLU A 81 -1.62 12.95 1.67
CA GLU A 81 -2.92 12.71 1.05
C GLU A 81 -2.84 12.85 -0.47
N ARG A 82 -2.12 13.86 -0.96
CA ARG A 82 -1.82 14.00 -2.40
C ARG A 82 -1.13 12.75 -2.94
N GLN A 83 -0.17 12.20 -2.18
CA GLN A 83 0.51 10.96 -2.54
C GLN A 83 -0.46 9.76 -2.55
N ALA A 84 -1.33 9.61 -1.57
CA ALA A 84 -2.33 8.54 -1.52
C ALA A 84 -3.31 8.64 -2.70
N LEU A 85 -3.78 9.85 -3.03
CA LEU A 85 -4.69 10.14 -4.13
C LEU A 85 -4.12 9.83 -5.52
N LEU A 86 -2.80 9.68 -5.70
CA LEU A 86 -2.21 9.23 -6.98
C LEU A 86 -2.77 7.89 -7.47
N ARG A 87 -3.29 7.07 -6.56
CA ARG A 87 -3.90 5.78 -6.87
C ARG A 87 -5.43 5.82 -6.92
N ALA A 88 -6.03 6.98 -6.63
CA ALA A 88 -7.47 7.12 -6.63
C ALA A 88 -8.05 7.00 -8.04
N ARG A 89 -9.08 6.18 -8.16
CA ARG A 89 -9.91 6.03 -9.35
C ARG A 89 -11.30 5.59 -8.94
N ALA A 90 -12.30 6.01 -9.69
CA ALA A 90 -13.65 5.48 -9.51
C ALA A 90 -13.67 3.98 -9.84
N CYS A 91 -14.30 3.18 -9.00
CA CYS A 91 -14.34 1.73 -9.18
C CYS A 91 -15.75 1.14 -9.11
N ALA A 92 -16.70 1.83 -8.47
CA ALA A 92 -18.09 1.38 -8.35
C ALA A 92 -18.99 2.58 -8.02
N GLY A 93 -20.27 2.46 -8.30
CA GLY A 93 -21.28 3.48 -8.03
C GLY A 93 -21.65 4.29 -9.27
N ASP A 94 -22.13 5.52 -9.05
CA ASP A 94 -22.50 6.44 -10.11
C ASP A 94 -21.27 6.94 -10.87
N ALA A 95 -21.30 6.80 -12.21
CA ALA A 95 -20.15 7.13 -13.05
C ALA A 95 -19.92 8.65 -13.17
N GLU A 96 -20.95 9.47 -13.06
CA GLU A 96 -20.83 10.94 -13.11
C GLU A 96 -20.24 11.46 -11.82
N LEU A 97 -20.72 10.97 -10.69
CA LEU A 97 -20.15 11.29 -9.38
C LEU A 97 -18.70 10.81 -9.28
N GLY A 98 -18.39 9.63 -9.81
CA GLY A 98 -17.03 9.11 -9.86
C GLY A 98 -16.09 10.02 -10.65
N ARG A 99 -16.50 10.47 -11.84
CA ARG A 99 -15.72 11.44 -12.65
C ARG A 99 -15.57 12.77 -11.93
N ALA A 100 -16.63 13.29 -11.34
CA ALA A 100 -16.59 14.55 -10.60
C ALA A 100 -15.60 14.49 -9.42
N PHE A 101 -15.50 13.35 -8.74
CA PHE A 101 -14.48 13.16 -7.70
C PHE A 101 -13.06 13.09 -8.28
N GLU A 102 -12.86 12.38 -9.38
CA GLU A 102 -11.54 12.33 -10.04
C GLU A 102 -11.09 13.71 -10.52
N GLU A 103 -11.99 14.51 -11.07
CA GLU A 103 -11.76 15.91 -11.48
C GLU A 103 -11.43 16.79 -10.25
N LEU A 104 -12.15 16.61 -9.14
CA LEU A 104 -11.90 17.33 -7.90
C LEU A 104 -10.47 17.12 -7.38
N VAL A 105 -9.97 15.89 -7.43
CA VAL A 105 -8.65 15.54 -6.87
C VAL A 105 -7.52 15.71 -7.89
N GLU A 106 -7.81 15.94 -9.16
CA GLU A 106 -6.80 16.08 -10.21
C GLU A 106 -5.77 17.19 -9.92
N PRO A 107 -6.14 18.41 -9.49
CA PRO A 107 -5.19 19.47 -9.16
C PRO A 107 -4.27 19.11 -7.97
N LEU A 108 -4.74 18.25 -7.06
CA LEU A 108 -3.95 17.78 -5.92
C LEU A 108 -2.90 16.77 -6.35
N ARG A 109 -3.28 15.87 -7.26
CA ARG A 109 -2.41 14.82 -7.80
C ARG A 109 -1.35 15.38 -8.75
N TRP A 110 -1.78 16.28 -9.63
CA TRP A 110 -1.00 16.81 -10.74
C TRP A 110 -0.82 18.32 -10.62
N SER A 111 -0.41 18.78 -9.43
CA SER A 111 -0.21 20.21 -9.17
C SER A 111 0.64 20.86 -10.26
N PRO A 112 0.21 21.98 -10.85
CA PRO A 112 0.96 22.70 -11.89
C PRO A 112 2.39 23.04 -11.48
N ASP A 113 2.59 23.36 -10.20
CA ASP A 113 3.90 23.70 -9.63
C ASP A 113 4.72 22.45 -9.23
N GLY A 114 4.11 21.26 -9.34
CA GLY A 114 4.71 20.01 -8.87
C GLY A 114 4.80 19.93 -7.35
N LEU A 115 5.76 19.18 -6.87
CA LEU A 115 6.08 19.06 -5.43
C LEU A 115 7.26 19.97 -5.11
N ASP A 116 7.04 20.93 -4.21
CA ASP A 116 8.10 21.81 -3.74
C ASP A 116 9.10 21.11 -2.80
N ASP A 117 10.18 21.81 -2.46
CA ASP A 117 11.22 21.26 -1.58
C ASP A 117 10.70 20.93 -0.18
N ASP A 118 9.69 21.65 0.32
CA ASP A 118 9.10 21.37 1.63
C ASP A 118 8.27 20.12 1.60
N GLY A 119 7.42 19.96 0.59
CA GLY A 119 6.66 18.75 0.35
C GLY A 119 7.55 17.53 0.18
N LEU A 120 8.65 17.65 -0.56
CA LEU A 120 9.63 16.58 -0.70
C LEU A 120 10.29 16.23 0.64
N ARG A 121 10.60 17.23 1.47
CA ARG A 121 11.11 17.00 2.84
C ARG A 121 10.07 16.27 3.71
N GLN A 122 8.80 16.62 3.60
CA GLN A 122 7.72 15.96 4.33
C GLN A 122 7.59 14.49 3.91
N ILE A 123 7.60 14.19 2.61
CA ILE A 123 7.58 12.82 2.08
C ILE A 123 8.78 12.02 2.58
N ARG A 124 9.98 12.58 2.54
CA ARG A 124 11.20 11.92 3.06
C ARG A 124 11.10 11.58 4.55
N ARG A 125 10.59 12.51 5.37
CA ARG A 125 10.37 12.28 6.81
C ARG A 125 9.34 11.18 7.04
N LEU A 126 8.24 11.23 6.31
CA LEU A 126 7.19 10.20 6.41
C LEU A 126 7.73 8.82 6.01
N LYS A 127 8.46 8.72 4.90
CA LYS A 127 9.10 7.49 4.44
C LYS A 127 10.05 6.93 5.50
N ALA A 128 10.94 7.77 6.04
CA ALA A 128 11.88 7.36 7.08
C ALA A 128 11.17 6.85 8.35
N ARG A 129 10.08 7.52 8.77
CA ARG A 129 9.25 7.09 9.89
C ARG A 129 8.61 5.75 9.62
N MET A 130 8.01 5.55 8.44
CA MET A 130 7.40 4.28 8.06
C MET A 130 8.41 3.13 8.04
N GLU A 131 9.62 3.35 7.56
CA GLU A 131 10.70 2.36 7.57
C GLU A 131 11.10 1.97 9.00
N ALA A 132 11.11 2.93 9.95
CA ALA A 132 11.49 2.70 11.34
C ALA A 132 10.39 2.03 12.18
N GLU A 133 9.12 2.39 11.93
CA GLU A 133 8.01 2.03 12.84
C GLU A 133 7.16 0.87 12.35
N ARG A 134 7.03 0.67 11.01
CA ARG A 134 6.11 -0.33 10.44
C ARG A 134 6.71 -1.71 10.27
N LEU A 135 8.01 -1.86 10.35
CA LEU A 135 8.61 -3.18 10.26
C LEU A 135 8.33 -3.97 11.54
N PRO A 136 7.73 -5.16 11.46
CA PRO A 136 7.43 -5.95 12.64
C PRO A 136 8.70 -6.30 13.44
N ARG A 137 8.63 -6.21 14.77
CA ARG A 137 9.78 -6.49 15.65
C ARG A 137 10.29 -7.91 15.42
N GLY A 138 11.60 -8.07 15.26
CA GLY A 138 12.25 -9.36 15.02
C GLY A 138 12.23 -9.82 13.57
N THR A 139 11.59 -9.09 12.65
CA THR A 139 11.63 -9.41 11.23
C THR A 139 12.92 -8.88 10.61
N ASN A 140 13.58 -9.72 9.81
CA ASN A 140 14.74 -9.29 9.02
C ASN A 140 14.26 -8.39 7.86
N PRO A 141 14.65 -7.09 7.84
CA PRO A 141 14.18 -6.17 6.80
C PRO A 141 14.51 -6.64 5.38
N ALA A 142 15.66 -7.28 5.18
CA ALA A 142 16.09 -7.76 3.87
C ALA A 142 15.25 -8.94 3.32
N ARG A 143 14.35 -9.47 4.14
CA ARG A 143 13.42 -10.56 3.77
C ARG A 143 11.97 -10.08 3.66
N HIS A 144 11.67 -8.85 4.05
CA HIS A 144 10.32 -8.31 4.01
C HIS A 144 10.00 -7.75 2.63
N ILE A 145 9.08 -8.39 1.91
CA ILE A 145 8.78 -8.14 0.48
C ILE A 145 8.13 -6.77 0.27
N LYS A 146 7.24 -6.37 1.18
CA LYS A 146 6.48 -5.11 1.07
C LYS A 146 7.28 -3.93 1.62
N LEU A 147 7.72 -3.99 2.86
CA LEU A 147 8.31 -2.87 3.61
C LEU A 147 9.84 -2.89 3.66
N GLY A 148 10.47 -3.96 3.22
CA GLY A 148 11.93 -4.08 3.22
C GLY A 148 12.59 -3.15 2.20
N PRO A 149 13.89 -2.83 2.40
CA PRO A 149 14.64 -1.98 1.47
C PRO A 149 14.65 -2.55 0.05
N GLY A 150 14.17 -1.76 -0.92
CA GLY A 150 14.01 -2.18 -2.33
C GLY A 150 12.83 -3.10 -2.58
N GLY A 151 11.92 -3.26 -1.61
CA GLY A 151 10.65 -3.99 -1.75
C GLY A 151 9.58 -3.16 -2.44
N LEU A 152 8.32 -3.67 -2.40
CA LEU A 152 7.20 -3.06 -3.12
C LEU A 152 6.99 -1.59 -2.77
N SER A 153 6.92 -1.27 -1.47
CA SER A 153 6.70 0.11 -1.03
C SER A 153 7.82 1.05 -1.46
N ASP A 154 9.06 0.59 -1.53
CA ASP A 154 10.18 1.42 -1.97
C ASP A 154 10.03 1.83 -3.44
N VAL A 155 9.67 0.88 -4.30
CA VAL A 155 9.44 1.15 -5.73
C VAL A 155 8.24 2.07 -5.92
N GLU A 156 7.14 1.82 -5.21
CA GLU A 156 5.95 2.67 -5.25
C GLU A 156 6.25 4.10 -4.85
N TRP A 157 6.99 4.31 -3.76
CA TRP A 157 7.35 5.64 -3.30
C TRP A 157 8.24 6.38 -4.31
N ALA A 158 9.20 5.69 -4.93
CA ALA A 158 10.03 6.30 -5.97
C ALA A 158 9.18 6.77 -7.16
N VAL A 159 8.26 5.92 -7.63
CA VAL A 159 7.32 6.28 -8.71
C VAL A 159 6.42 7.43 -8.31
N GLN A 160 5.83 7.40 -7.12
CA GLN A 160 4.94 8.45 -6.62
C GLN A 160 5.65 9.80 -6.47
N VAL A 161 6.91 9.81 -6.02
CA VAL A 161 7.71 11.03 -5.97
C VAL A 161 7.93 11.61 -7.37
N LEU A 162 8.27 10.77 -8.36
CA LEU A 162 8.42 11.21 -9.75
C LEU A 162 7.09 11.76 -10.32
N GLN A 163 5.97 11.12 -10.02
CA GLN A 163 4.64 11.59 -10.41
C GLN A 163 4.34 12.96 -9.80
N LEU A 164 4.48 13.13 -8.49
CA LEU A 164 4.22 14.39 -7.80
C LEU A 164 5.11 15.54 -8.28
N GLN A 165 6.36 15.26 -8.67
CA GLN A 165 7.28 16.28 -9.13
C GLN A 165 7.13 16.64 -10.60
N HIS A 166 6.72 15.70 -11.45
CA HIS A 166 6.89 15.86 -12.89
C HIS A 166 5.59 15.66 -13.71
N ALA A 167 4.51 15.10 -13.14
CA ALA A 167 3.29 14.81 -13.90
C ALA A 167 2.56 16.05 -14.43
N ALA A 168 2.83 17.24 -13.88
CA ALA A 168 2.34 18.49 -14.43
C ALA A 168 2.87 18.75 -15.86
N ARG A 169 4.14 18.35 -16.11
CA ARG A 169 4.85 18.57 -17.37
C ARG A 169 4.93 17.33 -18.25
N VAL A 170 4.81 16.15 -17.67
CA VAL A 170 4.86 14.84 -18.33
C VAL A 170 3.53 14.15 -18.11
N SER A 171 2.60 14.34 -19.04
CA SER A 171 1.21 13.83 -18.94
C SER A 171 1.15 12.31 -18.81
N GLU A 172 2.10 11.58 -19.40
CA GLU A 172 2.18 10.13 -19.36
C GLU A 172 2.44 9.57 -17.95
N LEU A 173 2.92 10.42 -17.03
CA LEU A 173 3.03 10.07 -15.61
C LEU A 173 1.68 10.11 -14.87
N ARG A 174 0.61 10.64 -15.49
CA ARG A 174 -0.74 10.69 -14.89
C ARG A 174 -1.45 9.36 -15.02
N THR A 175 -0.90 8.34 -14.38
CA THR A 175 -1.42 6.97 -14.36
C THR A 175 -1.44 6.41 -12.93
N THR A 176 -2.39 5.51 -12.66
CA THR A 176 -2.44 4.74 -11.41
C THR A 176 -1.57 3.48 -11.46
N SER A 177 -1.00 3.15 -12.63
CA SER A 177 -0.16 1.97 -12.85
C SER A 177 1.31 2.27 -12.57
N THR A 178 1.92 1.52 -11.64
CA THR A 178 3.36 1.63 -11.35
C THR A 178 4.22 1.33 -12.57
N LEU A 179 3.84 0.34 -13.37
CA LEU A 179 4.64 -0.08 -14.52
C LEU A 179 4.57 0.94 -15.66
N GLU A 180 3.39 1.49 -15.94
CA GLU A 180 3.22 2.56 -16.93
C GLU A 180 3.97 3.83 -16.50
N ALA A 181 3.90 4.19 -15.21
CA ALA A 181 4.64 5.33 -14.70
C ALA A 181 6.16 5.15 -14.80
N LEU A 182 6.69 3.92 -14.66
CA LEU A 182 8.10 3.61 -14.90
C LEU A 182 8.47 3.80 -16.37
N ASP A 183 7.63 3.34 -17.32
CA ASP A 183 7.82 3.55 -18.76
C ASP A 183 7.83 5.04 -19.10
N ALA A 184 6.87 5.79 -18.57
CA ALA A 184 6.77 7.24 -18.76
C ALA A 184 7.99 7.96 -18.20
N ALA A 185 8.43 7.62 -16.98
CA ALA A 185 9.59 8.23 -16.34
C ALA A 185 10.90 7.95 -17.14
N ARG A 186 11.06 6.75 -17.69
CA ARG A 186 12.18 6.43 -18.58
C ARG A 186 12.10 7.24 -19.88
N SER A 187 10.94 7.27 -20.52
CA SER A 187 10.74 8.00 -21.78
C SER A 187 10.97 9.50 -21.64
N ALA A 188 10.65 10.06 -20.47
CA ALA A 188 10.89 11.47 -20.13
C ALA A 188 12.35 11.75 -19.65
N GLY A 189 13.23 10.75 -19.62
CA GLY A 189 14.62 10.90 -19.16
C GLY A 189 14.78 11.12 -17.64
N LEU A 190 13.74 10.89 -16.85
CA LEU A 190 13.77 11.00 -15.37
C LEU A 190 14.45 9.78 -14.73
N LEU A 191 14.41 8.65 -15.41
CA LEU A 191 15.13 7.42 -15.10
C LEU A 191 15.98 6.99 -16.29
N THR A 192 17.18 6.50 -16.02
CA THR A 192 17.95 5.78 -17.02
C THR A 192 17.32 4.40 -17.30
N GLU A 193 17.66 3.77 -18.41
CA GLU A 193 17.20 2.42 -18.73
C GLU A 193 17.55 1.42 -17.61
N SER A 194 18.76 1.50 -17.07
CA SER A 194 19.22 0.62 -15.99
C SER A 194 18.48 0.85 -14.67
N GLU A 195 18.08 2.07 -14.38
CA GLU A 195 17.30 2.42 -13.17
C GLU A 195 15.86 1.94 -13.29
N GLU A 196 15.24 2.17 -14.45
CA GLU A 196 13.91 1.65 -14.74
C GLU A 196 13.90 0.12 -14.64
N ALA A 197 14.83 -0.57 -15.31
CA ALA A 197 14.94 -2.03 -15.26
C ALA A 197 15.15 -2.55 -13.82
N ALA A 198 15.91 -1.83 -12.98
CA ALA A 198 16.11 -2.19 -11.57
C ALA A 198 14.81 -2.09 -10.76
N LEU A 199 14.06 -0.99 -10.90
CA LEU A 199 12.78 -0.79 -10.21
C LEU A 199 11.72 -1.79 -10.69
N ARG A 200 11.57 -1.95 -12.01
CA ARG A 200 10.63 -2.89 -12.63
C ARG A 200 10.93 -4.32 -12.23
N GLY A 201 12.20 -4.73 -12.30
CA GLY A 201 12.61 -6.09 -11.94
C GLY A 201 12.32 -6.40 -10.46
N ALA A 202 12.58 -5.47 -9.56
CA ALA A 202 12.26 -5.62 -8.15
C ALA A 202 10.75 -5.68 -7.89
N TRP A 203 9.98 -4.79 -8.50
CA TRP A 203 8.52 -4.77 -8.42
C TRP A 203 7.88 -6.08 -8.89
N LEU A 204 8.25 -6.52 -10.10
CA LEU A 204 7.69 -7.75 -10.69
C LEU A 204 8.07 -8.98 -9.88
N LEU A 205 9.33 -9.09 -9.45
CA LEU A 205 9.77 -10.23 -8.64
C LEU A 205 9.08 -10.26 -7.28
N ALA A 206 9.03 -9.13 -6.58
CA ALA A 206 8.38 -9.01 -5.28
C ALA A 206 6.88 -9.36 -5.37
N SER A 207 6.18 -8.84 -6.39
CA SER A 207 4.77 -9.15 -6.64
C SER A 207 4.54 -10.64 -6.94
N ARG A 208 5.41 -11.25 -7.75
CA ARG A 208 5.34 -12.69 -8.07
C ARG A 208 5.62 -13.55 -6.84
N VAL A 209 6.62 -13.19 -6.04
CA VAL A 209 6.93 -13.94 -4.80
C VAL A 209 5.76 -13.86 -3.82
N ARG A 210 5.17 -12.68 -3.63
CA ARG A 210 4.00 -12.50 -2.78
C ARG A 210 2.82 -13.34 -3.27
N ALA A 211 2.47 -13.24 -4.55
CA ALA A 211 1.39 -14.03 -5.16
C ALA A 211 1.66 -15.54 -5.05
N ALA A 212 2.89 -15.98 -5.34
CA ALA A 212 3.29 -17.38 -5.22
C ALA A 212 3.22 -17.89 -3.78
N THR A 213 3.52 -17.04 -2.78
CA THR A 213 3.38 -17.39 -1.37
C THR A 213 1.92 -17.60 -1.01
N VAL A 214 1.02 -16.70 -1.41
CA VAL A 214 -0.43 -16.86 -1.19
C VAL A 214 -0.95 -18.13 -1.85
N LEU A 215 -0.71 -18.29 -3.15
CA LEU A 215 -1.23 -19.43 -3.92
C LEU A 215 -0.63 -20.76 -3.48
N GLY A 216 0.65 -20.77 -3.14
CA GLY A 216 1.35 -22.00 -2.77
C GLY A 216 1.09 -22.46 -1.33
N THR A 217 0.79 -21.52 -0.42
CA THR A 217 0.58 -21.86 0.99
C THR A 217 -0.87 -21.84 1.42
N GLY A 218 -1.77 -21.27 0.59
CA GLY A 218 -3.17 -21.05 0.94
C GLY A 218 -3.38 -19.98 2.03
N ARG A 219 -2.34 -19.21 2.35
CA ARG A 219 -2.44 -18.10 3.31
C ARG A 219 -2.95 -16.87 2.60
N ASP A 220 -4.00 -16.29 3.10
CA ASP A 220 -4.67 -15.13 2.52
C ASP A 220 -4.50 -13.84 3.35
N HIS A 221 -3.88 -13.93 4.53
CA HIS A 221 -3.68 -12.80 5.42
C HIS A 221 -2.44 -12.94 6.33
N GLY A 222 -2.05 -11.82 6.92
CA GLY A 222 -1.01 -11.73 7.94
C GLY A 222 0.41 -11.51 7.39
N GLU A 223 1.33 -11.25 8.31
CA GLU A 223 2.73 -10.88 8.00
C GLU A 223 3.51 -11.94 7.21
N ARG A 224 3.09 -13.20 7.28
CA ARG A 224 3.81 -14.31 6.64
C ARG A 224 3.74 -14.28 5.11
N ILE A 225 2.78 -13.59 4.52
CA ILE A 225 2.71 -13.40 3.06
C ILE A 225 3.61 -12.25 2.59
N GLU A 226 4.03 -11.40 3.51
CA GLU A 226 4.88 -10.24 3.25
C GLU A 226 6.38 -10.53 3.47
N VAL A 227 6.74 -11.75 3.89
CA VAL A 227 8.11 -12.14 4.17
C VAL A 227 8.49 -13.36 3.32
N LEU A 228 9.73 -13.39 2.84
CA LEU A 228 10.26 -14.55 2.13
C LEU A 228 10.09 -15.83 2.95
N PRO A 229 9.66 -16.95 2.33
CA PRO A 229 9.44 -18.20 3.05
C PRO A 229 10.73 -18.75 3.69
N ASN A 230 10.60 -19.34 4.88
CA ASN A 230 11.74 -19.90 5.64
C ASN A 230 11.87 -21.43 5.48
N GLY A 231 10.74 -22.12 5.30
CA GLY A 231 10.74 -23.58 5.22
C GLY A 231 11.18 -24.09 3.85
N LEU A 232 11.98 -25.15 3.81
CA LEU A 232 12.46 -25.76 2.54
C LEU A 232 11.32 -26.13 1.60
N ARG A 233 10.19 -26.62 2.13
CA ARG A 233 9.01 -26.96 1.34
C ARG A 233 8.41 -25.72 0.69
N GLU A 234 8.24 -24.64 1.45
CA GLU A 234 7.69 -23.38 0.97
C GLU A 234 8.65 -22.70 -0.04
N ILE A 235 9.96 -22.67 0.26
CA ILE A 235 10.98 -22.14 -0.65
C ILE A 235 10.93 -22.87 -2.00
N ARG A 236 10.84 -24.20 -2.00
CA ARG A 236 10.75 -24.98 -3.24
C ARG A 236 9.46 -24.65 -4.00
N LEU A 237 8.35 -24.59 -3.30
CA LEU A 237 7.05 -24.29 -3.91
C LEU A 237 7.03 -22.90 -4.51
N VAL A 238 7.35 -21.88 -3.73
CA VAL A 238 7.38 -20.48 -4.19
C VAL A 238 8.43 -20.31 -5.29
N GLY A 239 9.62 -20.88 -5.14
CA GLY A 239 10.67 -20.83 -6.16
C GLY A 239 10.22 -21.37 -7.51
N ARG A 240 9.50 -22.50 -7.54
CA ARG A 240 8.91 -23.04 -8.78
C ARG A 240 7.83 -22.14 -9.36
N LEU A 241 6.93 -21.62 -8.53
CA LEU A 241 5.85 -20.75 -8.96
C LEU A 241 6.38 -19.41 -9.55
N VAL A 242 7.53 -18.93 -9.08
CA VAL A 242 8.19 -17.76 -9.70
C VAL A 242 9.08 -18.11 -10.90
N GLY A 243 9.15 -19.38 -11.30
CA GLY A 243 9.84 -19.83 -12.50
C GLY A 243 11.30 -20.27 -12.31
N LEU A 244 11.74 -20.53 -11.07
CA LEU A 244 13.07 -21.08 -10.84
C LEU A 244 13.13 -22.55 -11.27
N ALA A 245 14.22 -22.94 -11.94
CA ALA A 245 14.45 -24.32 -12.35
C ALA A 245 14.52 -25.27 -11.14
N ALA A 246 14.13 -26.51 -11.36
CA ALA A 246 14.20 -27.55 -10.35
C ALA A 246 15.64 -27.69 -9.78
N GLY A 247 15.75 -27.72 -8.46
CA GLY A 247 17.03 -27.74 -7.75
C GLY A 247 17.64 -26.35 -7.49
N ARG A 248 17.13 -25.28 -8.11
CA ARG A 248 17.61 -23.90 -7.91
C ARG A 248 16.72 -23.07 -6.99
N GLU A 249 15.68 -23.64 -6.44
CA GLU A 249 14.67 -22.92 -5.64
C GLU A 249 15.27 -22.23 -4.40
N ARG A 250 16.39 -22.77 -3.87
CA ARG A 250 17.13 -22.12 -2.77
C ARG A 250 17.76 -20.79 -3.15
N GLN A 251 17.92 -20.51 -4.45
CA GLN A 251 18.43 -19.22 -4.94
C GLN A 251 17.38 -18.10 -4.88
N LEU A 252 16.13 -18.40 -4.51
CA LEU A 252 15.04 -17.41 -4.43
C LEU A 252 15.41 -16.19 -3.58
N GLU A 253 15.99 -16.42 -2.41
CA GLU A 253 16.38 -15.33 -1.51
C GLU A 253 17.50 -14.47 -2.10
N ASP A 254 18.52 -15.09 -2.69
CA ASP A 254 19.63 -14.37 -3.32
C ASP A 254 19.16 -13.56 -4.52
N LEU A 255 18.25 -14.14 -5.31
CA LEU A 255 17.65 -13.46 -6.46
C LEU A 255 16.86 -12.23 -5.98
N TYR A 256 15.97 -12.41 -4.99
CA TYR A 256 15.19 -11.31 -4.43
C TYR A 256 16.09 -10.21 -3.86
N ARG A 257 17.04 -10.56 -3.00
CA ARG A 257 17.96 -9.60 -2.38
C ARG A 257 18.80 -8.82 -3.40
N ARG A 258 19.16 -9.46 -4.52
CA ARG A 258 19.88 -8.80 -5.61
C ARG A 258 19.03 -7.72 -6.26
N HIS A 259 17.79 -8.04 -6.65
CA HIS A 259 16.86 -7.08 -7.22
C HIS A 259 16.54 -5.94 -6.23
N ALA A 260 16.26 -6.28 -4.99
CA ALA A 260 15.97 -5.30 -3.94
C ALA A 260 17.14 -4.31 -3.71
N ARG A 261 18.39 -4.80 -3.67
CA ARG A 261 19.56 -3.91 -3.55
C ARG A 261 19.73 -2.97 -4.74
N HIS A 262 19.42 -3.43 -5.96
CA HIS A 262 19.50 -2.57 -7.14
C HIS A 262 18.42 -1.49 -7.10
N ALA A 263 17.18 -1.86 -6.82
CA ALA A 263 16.07 -0.93 -6.66
C ALA A 263 16.33 0.08 -5.54
N ARG A 264 16.82 -0.37 -4.37
CA ARG A 264 17.10 0.53 -3.23
C ARG A 264 18.08 1.65 -3.60
N ARG A 265 19.09 1.39 -4.42
CA ARG A 265 20.02 2.45 -4.90
C ARG A 265 19.31 3.53 -5.70
N VAL A 266 18.37 3.13 -6.56
CA VAL A 266 17.55 4.08 -7.33
C VAL A 266 16.62 4.86 -6.41
N VAL A 267 15.97 4.20 -5.45
CA VAL A 267 15.11 4.83 -4.45
C VAL A 267 15.89 5.86 -3.61
N GLU A 268 17.11 5.53 -3.19
CA GLU A 268 17.97 6.46 -2.45
C GLU A 268 18.29 7.73 -3.27
N ARG A 269 18.48 7.60 -4.57
CA ARG A 269 18.66 8.74 -5.47
C ARG A 269 17.36 9.53 -5.65
N VAL A 270 16.29 8.88 -6.04
CA VAL A 270 15.03 9.52 -6.41
C VAL A 270 14.34 10.13 -5.20
N VAL A 271 14.18 9.38 -4.13
CA VAL A 271 13.43 9.82 -2.95
C VAL A 271 14.30 10.67 -2.03
N PHE A 272 15.54 10.23 -1.76
CA PHE A 272 16.39 10.88 -0.74
C PHE A 272 17.44 11.82 -1.31
N GLY A 273 17.63 11.88 -2.64
CA GLY A 273 18.65 12.71 -3.28
C GLY A 273 20.09 12.27 -2.99
N ARG A 274 20.28 11.00 -2.56
CA ARG A 274 21.61 10.46 -2.21
C ARG A 274 22.28 9.86 -3.42
N THR A 275 23.40 10.44 -3.82
CA THR A 275 24.28 9.83 -4.84
C THR A 275 25.27 8.84 -4.19
N SER A 276 25.89 7.97 -5.01
CA SER A 276 26.90 7.00 -4.54
C SER A 276 28.08 7.65 -3.80
N GLU A 277 28.38 8.93 -4.10
CA GLU A 277 29.43 9.71 -3.48
C GLU A 277 29.05 10.17 -2.06
N THR A 278 27.83 10.64 -1.84
CA THR A 278 27.31 11.04 -0.51
C THR A 278 27.26 9.87 0.46
N ARG A 279 27.10 8.63 -0.05
CA ARG A 279 27.08 7.42 0.77
C ARG A 279 28.45 7.02 1.29
N LYS A 280 29.53 7.28 0.51
CA LYS A 280 30.91 7.04 0.96
C LYS A 280 31.35 8.05 2.02
N ALA A 281 30.91 9.30 1.92
CA ALA A 281 31.20 10.35 2.90
C ALA A 281 30.51 10.12 4.26
N GLY A 282 29.24 9.64 4.24
CA GLY A 282 28.50 9.33 5.47
C GLY A 282 28.98 8.07 6.23
N ALA A 283 29.50 7.08 5.50
CA ALA A 283 30.07 5.87 6.11
C ALA A 283 31.45 6.10 6.73
N GLY A 284 32.18 7.11 6.25
CA GLY A 284 33.48 7.51 6.79
C GLY A 284 33.42 8.35 8.05
N SER A 285 32.28 8.97 8.35
CA SER A 285 32.10 9.81 9.56
C SER A 285 31.65 9.01 10.79
N ALA A 286 31.10 7.82 10.62
CA ALA A 286 30.62 6.98 11.74
C ALA A 286 31.73 6.17 12.44
N THR A 287 32.98 6.17 11.93
CA THR A 287 34.09 5.40 12.47
C THR A 287 35.16 6.22 13.20
N ARG A 288 34.90 7.53 13.47
CA ARG A 288 35.84 8.38 14.17
C ARG A 288 35.22 9.10 15.38
N THR A 289 34.67 8.37 16.34
CA THR A 289 34.41 8.89 17.69
C THR A 289 34.55 7.73 18.67
N GLY A 290 35.81 7.40 18.93
CA GLY A 290 36.25 6.60 20.04
C GLY A 290 37.66 6.99 20.39
N ASP A 291 37.82 7.60 21.56
CA ASP A 291 39.02 8.01 22.28
C ASP A 291 39.31 9.52 22.27
N ASN A 292 38.84 10.18 23.30
CA ASN A 292 39.63 10.93 24.30
C ASN A 292 38.70 11.72 25.25
N LEU A 293 38.56 11.22 26.47
CA LEU A 293 38.10 11.97 27.62
C LEU A 293 39.32 12.52 28.36
N PRO A 294 39.39 13.80 28.73
CA PRO A 294 40.11 14.23 29.92
C PRO A 294 39.10 14.43 31.07
N VAL A 295 39.48 13.89 32.20
CA VAL A 295 38.96 14.10 33.54
C VAL A 295 39.36 15.49 34.05
N GLY A 296 38.46 16.16 34.79
CA GLY A 296 38.75 17.40 35.55
C GLY A 296 37.48 18.24 35.70
N ASP A 297 36.84 18.16 36.74
CA ASP A 297 36.81 18.76 38.09
C ASP A 297 36.04 20.08 38.18
N ASP A 298 35.04 20.01 39.02
CA ASP A 298 34.43 20.97 39.95
C ASP A 298 33.91 22.36 39.57
N SER A 299 32.68 22.51 40.03
CA SER A 299 32.13 23.62 40.86
C SER A 299 31.29 24.74 40.23
N ARG A 300 30.05 24.78 40.74
CA ARG A 300 29.26 25.92 41.24
C ARG A 300 28.47 26.86 40.31
N ALA A 301 27.18 26.80 40.69
CA ALA A 301 26.28 27.95 40.95
C ALA A 301 25.49 28.60 39.78
N GLY A 302 24.21 28.42 39.81
CA GLY A 302 23.30 29.53 40.17
C GLY A 302 22.58 30.24 39.03
N GLY A 303 21.28 30.27 39.05
CA GLY A 303 20.50 31.44 38.61
C GLY A 303 19.51 31.24 37.46
N SER A 304 18.29 30.93 37.80
CA SER A 304 16.99 31.58 37.49
C SER A 304 16.66 32.19 36.13
N ARG A 305 15.41 31.82 35.68
CA ARG A 305 14.45 32.59 34.85
C ARG A 305 14.78 32.73 33.37
N ASP A 306 13.89 32.35 32.46
CA ASP A 306 12.57 32.91 32.18
C ASP A 306 11.75 31.98 31.27
N GLU A 307 10.45 31.98 31.57
CA GLU A 307 9.37 31.45 30.76
C GLU A 307 9.21 32.24 29.46
N ALA A 308 8.90 31.57 28.38
CA ALA A 308 7.87 31.86 27.40
C ALA A 308 8.31 31.39 25.99
N ALA A 309 7.60 30.43 25.49
CA ALA A 309 7.24 30.22 24.07
C ALA A 309 7.11 28.72 23.74
N GLY A 310 5.96 28.19 23.99
CA GLY A 310 5.65 26.80 23.65
C GLY A 310 4.17 26.58 23.44
N ARG A 311 3.61 27.12 22.38
CA ARG A 311 2.29 26.68 21.89
C ARG A 311 2.26 26.82 20.38
N ARG A 312 2.61 25.76 19.68
CA ARG A 312 2.16 25.40 18.30
C ARG A 312 2.93 24.16 17.89
N ASN A 313 2.36 22.99 18.11
CA ASN A 313 2.56 21.78 17.34
C ASN A 313 1.87 20.57 18.04
N ARG A 314 0.54 20.56 18.08
CA ARG A 314 -0.21 19.41 18.63
C ARG A 314 -1.20 18.77 17.67
N SER A 315 -1.38 19.30 16.47
CA SER A 315 -2.35 18.76 15.51
C SER A 315 -1.80 17.64 14.60
N ASP A 316 -0.50 17.59 14.37
CA ASP A 316 0.08 16.60 13.45
C ASP A 316 0.34 15.21 14.05
N ASN A 317 0.34 15.09 15.39
CA ASN A 317 0.70 13.81 16.02
C ASN A 317 -0.47 12.84 16.18
N GLY A 318 -1.71 13.33 16.09
CA GLY A 318 -2.90 12.52 16.27
C GLY A 318 -3.27 11.67 15.05
N GLN A 319 -3.12 12.22 13.86
CA GLN A 319 -3.51 11.53 12.62
C GLN A 319 -2.58 10.39 12.22
N LEU A 320 -1.28 10.53 12.47
CA LEU A 320 -0.31 9.46 12.20
C LEU A 320 -0.36 8.33 13.24
N GLN A 321 -0.82 8.62 14.46
CA GLN A 321 -1.00 7.61 15.49
C GLN A 321 -2.22 6.72 15.20
N GLY A 322 -3.27 7.26 14.58
CA GLY A 322 -4.42 6.49 14.12
C GLY A 322 -4.08 5.43 13.07
N MET A 323 -3.11 5.72 12.18
CA MET A 323 -2.63 4.74 11.18
C MET A 323 -1.79 3.61 11.82
N ALA A 324 -1.06 3.88 12.90
CA ALA A 324 -0.25 2.88 13.60
C ALA A 324 -1.07 1.98 14.54
N ASP A 325 -2.07 2.54 15.21
CA ASP A 325 -2.91 1.80 16.16
C ASP A 325 -3.96 0.92 15.46
N GLY A 326 -4.35 1.25 14.24
CA GLY A 326 -5.26 0.46 13.43
C GLY A 326 -4.79 -0.95 13.13
N GLN A 327 -3.48 -1.14 12.99
CA GLN A 327 -2.89 -2.45 12.79
C GLN A 327 -2.66 -3.25 14.08
N ARG A 328 -2.55 -2.58 15.25
CA ARG A 328 -2.33 -3.28 16.54
C ARG A 328 -3.60 -3.86 17.16
N ALA A 329 -4.77 -3.27 16.89
CA ALA A 329 -6.04 -3.75 17.45
C ALA A 329 -6.56 -5.03 16.77
N ARG A 330 -6.14 -5.30 15.54
CA ARG A 330 -6.62 -6.46 14.75
C ARG A 330 -6.02 -7.81 15.15
N THR A 331 -4.90 -7.85 15.86
CA THR A 331 -4.23 -9.10 16.30
C THR A 331 -4.72 -9.63 17.63
N ARG A 332 -5.61 -8.96 18.35
CA ARG A 332 -6.07 -9.37 19.69
C ARG A 332 -7.49 -9.92 19.78
N SER A 333 -8.31 -9.95 18.74
CA SER A 333 -9.71 -10.38 18.80
C SER A 333 -10.00 -11.80 18.27
N ALA A 334 -9.01 -12.60 17.95
CA ALA A 334 -9.17 -14.00 17.56
C ALA A 334 -8.83 -14.96 18.72
N GLY A 335 -9.61 -14.87 19.78
CA GLY A 335 -9.50 -15.83 20.89
C GLY A 335 -10.71 -15.75 21.82
N ALA A 336 -11.48 -16.84 21.82
CA ALA A 336 -12.54 -17.23 22.74
C ALA A 336 -13.98 -16.84 22.38
N SER A 337 -14.75 -17.80 21.91
CA SER A 337 -15.84 -18.44 22.69
C SER A 337 -16.59 -19.46 21.85
N ALA A 338 -16.58 -20.69 22.30
CA ALA A 338 -17.49 -21.73 21.85
C ALA A 338 -18.84 -21.58 22.58
N PRO A 339 -19.94 -21.93 21.97
CA PRO A 339 -21.14 -22.32 22.72
C PRO A 339 -21.54 -23.79 22.48
N SER A 340 -22.05 -24.32 23.55
CA SER A 340 -22.62 -25.64 23.77
C SER A 340 -23.91 -25.92 23.00
N ARG A 341 -24.04 -27.18 22.67
CA ARG A 341 -25.19 -28.11 22.39
C ARG A 341 -26.60 -27.64 22.71
N SER A 342 -27.56 -27.98 21.78
CA SER A 342 -28.63 -29.00 21.92
C SER A 342 -29.65 -28.88 20.76
N GLU A 343 -29.90 -30.00 20.22
CA GLU A 343 -31.07 -30.83 20.01
C GLU A 343 -31.70 -30.82 18.63
N THR A 344 -31.72 -32.01 18.04
CA THR A 344 -32.52 -32.55 16.90
C THR A 344 -33.91 -32.99 17.40
N PRO A 345 -34.87 -33.57 16.58
CA PRO A 345 -35.08 -33.66 15.12
C PRO A 345 -36.57 -33.47 14.71
N GLU A 346 -36.95 -33.48 13.43
CA GLU A 346 -38.05 -34.28 12.85
C GLU A 346 -38.38 -34.01 11.37
N LYS A 347 -38.36 -35.14 10.66
CA LYS A 347 -39.21 -35.69 9.58
C LYS A 347 -39.44 -34.96 8.24
N ARG A 348 -39.05 -35.75 7.23
CA ARG A 348 -39.53 -35.76 5.82
C ARG A 348 -41.04 -36.15 5.72
N PRO A 349 -41.70 -35.92 4.58
CA PRO A 349 -41.66 -36.90 3.49
C PRO A 349 -41.67 -36.35 2.03
N ALA A 350 -41.47 -37.33 1.13
CA ALA A 350 -41.23 -37.31 -0.28
C ALA A 350 -42.50 -37.11 -1.15
N SER A 351 -42.29 -36.70 -2.41
CA SER A 351 -42.90 -37.31 -3.65
C SER A 351 -42.43 -36.50 -4.87
N THR A 352 -41.73 -37.07 -5.79
CA THR A 352 -42.03 -37.81 -7.06
C THR A 352 -42.44 -36.94 -8.24
N THR A 353 -41.73 -37.27 -9.34
CA THR A 353 -42.03 -37.18 -10.80
C THR A 353 -41.43 -35.93 -11.47
N GLY A 354 -40.62 -35.99 -12.51
CA GLY A 354 -40.42 -36.89 -13.61
C GLY A 354 -40.12 -36.01 -14.83
N GLY A 355 -39.15 -36.34 -15.64
CA GLY A 355 -39.26 -35.97 -17.05
C GLY A 355 -38.11 -35.18 -17.71
N HIS A 356 -37.36 -35.93 -18.46
CA HIS A 356 -36.78 -35.68 -19.78
C HIS A 356 -35.51 -34.83 -19.97
N ALA A 357 -34.54 -35.55 -20.47
CA ALA A 357 -33.24 -35.18 -21.04
C ALA A 357 -33.35 -34.36 -22.33
N ALA A 358 -32.43 -33.44 -22.51
CA ALA A 358 -31.91 -33.03 -23.83
C ALA A 358 -30.45 -32.66 -23.76
N LYS A 359 -29.67 -33.36 -24.55
CA LYS A 359 -28.22 -33.20 -24.79
C LYS A 359 -27.99 -32.05 -25.78
N PRO A 360 -27.01 -31.17 -25.60
CA PRO A 360 -26.56 -30.28 -26.68
C PRO A 360 -25.38 -30.87 -27.46
N PRO A 361 -25.15 -30.40 -28.70
CA PRO A 361 -24.22 -31.01 -29.64
C PRO A 361 -22.78 -30.55 -29.47
N ARG A 362 -21.87 -31.45 -29.80
CA ARG A 362 -20.42 -31.23 -29.95
C ARG A 362 -20.15 -30.28 -31.12
N ARG A 363 -19.23 -29.30 -30.91
CA ARG A 363 -18.57 -28.61 -32.00
C ARG A 363 -17.04 -28.70 -31.86
N ALA A 364 -16.45 -28.89 -33.02
CA ALA A 364 -15.13 -29.35 -33.36
C ALA A 364 -13.97 -28.46 -32.89
N ALA A 365 -12.85 -29.14 -32.71
CA ALA A 365 -11.49 -28.62 -32.52
C ALA A 365 -11.03 -27.71 -33.68
N ARG A 366 -10.38 -26.60 -33.37
CA ARG A 366 -9.38 -25.98 -34.23
C ARG A 366 -8.07 -25.88 -33.48
N ARG A 367 -7.08 -26.57 -34.00
CA ARG A 367 -5.66 -26.47 -33.67
C ARG A 367 -5.14 -25.12 -34.16
N GLY A 368 -4.31 -24.46 -33.39
CA GLY A 368 -3.52 -23.33 -33.80
C GLY A 368 -2.52 -23.03 -32.69
N GLY A 369 -1.35 -23.69 -32.79
CA GLY A 369 -0.22 -23.39 -31.91
C GLY A 369 0.52 -22.17 -32.42
N GLY A 370 0.99 -21.35 -31.46
CA GLY A 370 2.03 -20.34 -31.64
C GLY A 370 2.75 -20.16 -30.32
N PRO A 371 4.09 -20.11 -30.33
CA PRO A 371 4.88 -20.13 -29.09
C PRO A 371 4.88 -18.78 -28.44
N TYR A 372 4.77 -18.77 -27.12
CA TYR A 372 4.99 -17.59 -26.28
C TYR A 372 6.50 -17.31 -26.18
N PRO A 373 6.95 -16.06 -26.37
CA PRO A 373 8.35 -15.69 -26.31
C PRO A 373 8.73 -15.31 -24.88
N TRP A 374 9.15 -16.27 -24.08
CA TRP A 374 9.94 -16.02 -22.87
C TRP A 374 10.87 -17.20 -22.65
N SER A 375 11.98 -17.20 -23.37
CA SER A 375 13.19 -17.93 -23.04
C SER A 375 14.23 -16.97 -22.44
#